data_6ce1d34670584537d5dbb0eb1a631624
#
_entry.id   6ce1d34670584537d5dbb0eb1a631624
#
_cell.length_a   1.000
_cell.length_b   1.000
_cell.length_c   1.000
_cell.angle_alpha   90.00
_cell.angle_beta   90.00
_cell.angle_gamma   90.00
#
_symmetry.space_group_name_H-M   'P 1'
#
loop_
_entity.id
_entity.type
_entity.pdbx_description
1 polymer ?
#
loop_
_entity_poly.entity_id
_entity_poly.type
_entity_poly.pdbx_seq_one_letter_code
_entity_poly.pdbx_strand_id
1 'polypeptide(L)'
;YTFSKNEEAHIILDLMSGIYNYEQKNVWTYLRIENDTLITGYRQTNGWARNRTVYFAITFSKPFKNYGGKNFAKKQVYKGFWGKFDQSKNFPEMAGTQLRAYFNFDVNTNDKIKMKVGISSVSTEGALLNLRSEIPHWDFEKVKTEGQALWNSELQKIQIQTLHKEDLTNFYTSIYHTCLSPTVYNDVDGKYKGLDQNVHVASNFTNYTTFSLWDTYRALHPLFNIIQPKRNADMITSMLMHYQQSAEKMLPIWSHYANENWCMIGYHSVSVIADAMMKGNTNFDANLALEACVNTARKRFYEGLGYYIDKGFVPEDKSGSSVSKTLEYAYDDWCIAQMAKQMNREDIYKEFTARSENYRNVYDASVGFMRPKLSDGTFKKEFDVLSTHQAGYIEGNSWNYSLYVPHQPLSLINMMGGKKAFARHLDSLFTMELPDKYFAETEDISRDGIIGNYVHGNEPSHHVAYLFNYADEPRMTQKNIRNILNKMYKPSSDGLGGNDDCGQMSAWYIFSALGFYPVAPGSTEYSIGSPLVKSASIQLPNGKTFRIETKNQSDKNVYVKKITLNGKVLDGYILKHEDIVSGGELVFFMGSE
;
A
#
# COMPACT_ATOMS: atom_id res chain seq x y z
N TYR A 1 8.85 -32.69 -5.20
CA TYR A 1 7.86 -33.73 -5.55
C TYR A 1 8.38 -35.09 -5.15
N THR A 2 7.56 -35.91 -4.50
CA THR A 2 7.88 -37.29 -4.16
C THR A 2 6.93 -38.19 -4.93
N PHE A 3 7.44 -39.19 -5.63
CA PHE A 3 6.65 -40.08 -6.49
C PHE A 3 6.52 -41.46 -5.84
N SER A 4 5.30 -42.04 -5.86
CA SER A 4 5.02 -43.33 -5.24
C SER A 4 5.38 -44.51 -6.14
N LYS A 5 5.30 -44.35 -7.47
CA LYS A 5 5.70 -45.33 -8.50
C LYS A 5 5.63 -44.67 -9.90
N ASN A 6 6.29 -45.25 -10.79
CA ASN A 6 7.02 -44.94 -11.86
C ASN A 6 6.44 -44.78 -13.30
N GLU A 7 5.28 -45.20 -13.62
CA GLU A 7 4.94 -45.33 -15.05
C GLU A 7 4.53 -44.02 -15.71
N GLU A 8 4.09 -43.02 -14.93
CA GLU A 8 3.60 -41.73 -15.43
C GLU A 8 4.05 -40.54 -14.58
N ALA A 9 5.27 -40.60 -14.01
CA ALA A 9 5.77 -39.49 -13.23
C ALA A 9 6.02 -38.27 -14.10
N HIS A 10 5.20 -37.25 -13.94
CA HIS A 10 5.34 -36.01 -14.71
C HIS A 10 5.09 -34.75 -13.86
N ILE A 11 5.66 -33.66 -14.32
CA ILE A 11 5.42 -32.31 -13.81
C ILE A 11 4.77 -31.50 -14.93
N ILE A 12 3.68 -30.80 -14.62
CA ILE A 12 2.98 -29.92 -15.55
C ILE A 12 3.35 -28.48 -15.25
N LEU A 13 3.75 -27.75 -16.28
CA LEU A 13 3.87 -26.30 -16.27
C LEU A 13 2.63 -25.70 -16.93
N ASP A 14 1.84 -24.99 -16.15
CA ASP A 14 0.65 -24.29 -16.60
C ASP A 14 0.92 -22.80 -16.76
N LEU A 15 1.01 -22.34 -18.00
CA LEU A 15 1.16 -20.92 -18.35
C LEU A 15 -0.18 -20.23 -18.63
N MET A 16 -1.30 -20.93 -18.42
CA MET A 16 -2.65 -20.39 -18.65
C MET A 16 -3.26 -19.78 -17.40
N SER A 17 -3.10 -20.48 -16.27
CA SER A 17 -3.79 -20.15 -15.00
C SER A 17 -3.31 -18.84 -14.39
N GLY A 18 -4.21 -18.13 -13.77
CA GLY A 18 -3.94 -16.89 -13.04
C GLY A 18 -5.11 -16.55 -12.12
N ILE A 19 -4.88 -15.70 -11.15
CA ILE A 19 -5.93 -15.06 -10.37
C ILE A 19 -6.76 -14.22 -11.36
N TYR A 20 -8.06 -14.29 -11.32
CA TYR A 20 -8.95 -13.63 -12.27
C TYR A 20 -8.62 -13.98 -13.74
N ASN A 21 -9.19 -15.06 -14.23
CA ASN A 21 -9.08 -15.44 -15.63
C ASN A 21 -10.20 -14.78 -16.44
N TYR A 22 -9.84 -13.91 -17.37
CA TYR A 22 -10.74 -13.29 -18.33
C TYR A 22 -10.18 -13.49 -19.76
N GLU A 23 -11.04 -13.33 -20.75
CA GLU A 23 -10.67 -13.47 -22.14
C GLU A 23 -9.55 -12.49 -22.49
N GLN A 24 -8.53 -12.96 -23.22
CA GLN A 24 -7.35 -12.19 -23.65
C GLN A 24 -6.40 -11.73 -22.53
N LYS A 25 -6.52 -12.24 -21.29
CA LYS A 25 -5.55 -11.95 -20.23
C LYS A 25 -4.14 -12.37 -20.63
N ASN A 26 -3.97 -13.59 -21.16
CA ASN A 26 -2.70 -14.02 -21.71
C ASN A 26 -2.56 -13.49 -23.14
N VAL A 27 -1.58 -12.63 -23.36
CA VAL A 27 -1.22 -12.10 -24.67
C VAL A 27 -0.40 -13.13 -25.44
N TRP A 28 0.66 -13.64 -24.79
CA TRP A 28 1.52 -14.67 -25.37
C TRP A 28 2.26 -15.43 -24.29
N THR A 29 2.56 -16.69 -24.56
CA THR A 29 3.42 -17.55 -23.76
C THR A 29 4.43 -18.26 -24.65
N TYR A 30 5.64 -18.43 -24.15
CA TYR A 30 6.73 -19.09 -24.83
C TYR A 30 7.52 -19.93 -23.85
N LEU A 31 7.95 -21.10 -24.30
CA LEU A 31 8.78 -22.04 -23.55
C LEU A 31 9.83 -22.64 -24.47
N ARG A 32 11.05 -22.74 -23.99
CA ARG A 32 12.19 -23.35 -24.65
C ARG A 32 12.88 -24.35 -23.74
N ILE A 33 13.22 -25.49 -24.32
CA ILE A 33 14.03 -26.54 -23.69
C ILE A 33 15.49 -26.23 -23.97
N GLU A 34 16.24 -25.85 -22.94
CA GLU A 34 17.66 -25.56 -23.06
C GLU A 34 18.50 -26.84 -23.01
N ASN A 35 18.11 -27.77 -22.13
CA ASN A 35 18.66 -29.14 -22.01
C ASN A 35 17.67 -30.00 -21.20
N ASP A 36 18.07 -31.20 -20.83
CA ASP A 36 17.23 -32.19 -20.12
C ASP A 36 16.89 -31.84 -18.67
N THR A 37 17.43 -30.73 -18.12
CA THR A 37 17.15 -30.27 -16.76
C THR A 37 16.76 -28.80 -16.70
N LEU A 38 16.92 -28.01 -17.78
CA LEU A 38 16.69 -26.57 -17.80
C LEU A 38 15.69 -26.18 -18.87
N ILE A 39 14.69 -25.45 -18.47
CA ILE A 39 13.73 -24.80 -19.34
C ILE A 39 13.69 -23.29 -19.07
N THR A 40 13.51 -22.52 -20.11
CA THR A 40 13.33 -21.06 -20.04
C THR A 40 12.06 -20.65 -20.79
N GLY A 41 11.60 -19.45 -20.54
CA GLY A 41 10.44 -18.93 -21.26
C GLY A 41 9.93 -17.64 -20.68
N TYR A 42 8.76 -17.25 -21.15
CA TYR A 42 8.07 -16.09 -20.62
C TYR A 42 6.54 -16.20 -20.75
N ARG A 43 5.87 -15.44 -19.94
CA ARG A 43 4.44 -15.20 -20.02
C ARG A 43 4.18 -13.70 -20.09
N GLN A 44 3.50 -13.27 -21.16
CA GLN A 44 3.03 -11.91 -21.32
C GLN A 44 1.54 -11.84 -21.02
N THR A 45 1.15 -10.90 -20.16
CA THR A 45 -0.24 -10.68 -19.78
C THR A 45 -0.61 -9.22 -19.91
N ASN A 46 -1.91 -8.99 -20.01
CA ASN A 46 -2.54 -7.70 -19.95
C ASN A 46 -3.47 -7.65 -18.71
N GLY A 47 -3.77 -6.48 -18.22
CA GLY A 47 -4.58 -6.26 -17.03
C GLY A 47 -4.27 -4.91 -16.41
N TRP A 48 -4.18 -4.83 -15.09
CA TRP A 48 -3.75 -3.62 -14.39
C TRP A 48 -2.39 -3.12 -14.90
N ALA A 49 -1.43 -4.01 -15.10
CA ALA A 49 -0.28 -3.74 -15.94
C ALA A 49 -0.65 -4.07 -17.38
N ARG A 50 -0.81 -3.06 -18.24
CA ARG A 50 -1.23 -3.21 -19.65
C ARG A 50 -0.29 -4.09 -20.46
N ASN A 51 0.99 -4.09 -20.11
CA ASN A 51 2.04 -4.88 -20.76
C ASN A 51 2.98 -5.44 -19.69
N ARG A 52 2.66 -6.62 -19.17
CA ARG A 52 3.49 -7.31 -18.19
C ARG A 52 4.08 -8.56 -18.80
N THR A 53 5.41 -8.64 -18.84
CA THR A 53 6.13 -9.87 -19.20
C THR A 53 6.88 -10.38 -17.98
N VAL A 54 6.67 -11.65 -17.65
CA VAL A 54 7.45 -12.38 -16.65
C VAL A 54 8.26 -13.42 -17.38
N TYR A 55 9.57 -13.27 -17.37
CA TYR A 55 10.53 -14.27 -17.84
C TYR A 55 10.81 -15.25 -16.71
N PHE A 56 11.05 -16.51 -17.04
CA PHE A 56 11.38 -17.55 -16.08
C PHE A 56 12.50 -18.46 -16.55
N ALA A 57 13.22 -19.02 -15.60
CA ALA A 57 14.11 -20.16 -15.77
C ALA A 57 13.75 -21.20 -14.71
N ILE A 58 13.54 -22.45 -15.14
CA ILE A 58 13.18 -23.55 -14.26
C ILE A 58 14.21 -24.66 -14.45
N THR A 59 14.78 -25.15 -13.34
CA THR A 59 15.73 -26.28 -13.37
C THR A 59 15.25 -27.38 -12.45
N PHE A 60 15.50 -28.63 -12.89
CA PHE A 60 15.15 -29.84 -12.15
C PHE A 60 16.41 -30.55 -11.63
N SER A 61 16.29 -31.19 -10.47
CA SER A 61 17.40 -31.97 -9.88
C SER A 61 17.66 -33.32 -10.57
N LYS A 62 16.79 -33.72 -11.49
CA LYS A 62 16.87 -34.96 -12.26
C LYS A 62 16.48 -34.65 -13.71
N PRO A 63 17.17 -35.23 -14.72
CA PRO A 63 16.80 -35.03 -16.11
C PRO A 63 15.40 -35.60 -16.43
N PHE A 64 14.64 -34.89 -17.23
CA PHE A 64 13.40 -35.41 -17.81
C PHE A 64 13.70 -36.22 -19.06
N LYS A 65 12.94 -37.31 -19.27
CA LYS A 65 13.12 -38.27 -20.36
C LYS A 65 12.49 -37.81 -21.67
N ASN A 66 11.30 -37.25 -21.56
CA ASN A 66 10.56 -36.68 -22.68
C ASN A 66 9.64 -35.57 -22.19
N TYR A 67 9.19 -34.76 -23.11
CA TYR A 67 8.37 -33.60 -22.85
C TYR A 67 7.44 -33.28 -24.01
N GLY A 68 6.48 -32.44 -23.77
CA GLY A 68 5.60 -31.91 -24.81
C GLY A 68 4.71 -30.81 -24.30
N GLY A 69 4.00 -30.18 -25.21
CA GLY A 69 3.07 -29.12 -24.84
C GLY A 69 1.86 -29.05 -25.76
N LYS A 70 0.83 -28.38 -25.27
CA LYS A 70 -0.39 -28.11 -26.04
C LYS A 70 -0.87 -26.69 -25.78
N ASN A 71 -1.15 -25.99 -26.88
CA ASN A 71 -1.89 -24.73 -26.84
C ASN A 71 -3.39 -25.01 -26.85
N PHE A 72 -4.09 -24.61 -25.79
CA PHE A 72 -5.54 -24.82 -25.61
C PHE A 72 -6.38 -23.66 -26.16
N ALA A 73 -5.77 -22.68 -26.84
CA ALA A 73 -6.50 -21.56 -27.43
C ALA A 73 -7.58 -22.05 -28.42
N LYS A 74 -8.83 -21.62 -28.21
CA LYS A 74 -9.97 -21.97 -29.06
C LYS A 74 -9.87 -21.36 -30.48
N LYS A 75 -9.30 -20.17 -30.59
CA LYS A 75 -9.08 -19.45 -31.82
C LYS A 75 -7.59 -19.17 -32.00
N GLN A 76 -6.99 -19.64 -33.07
CA GLN A 76 -5.65 -19.24 -33.45
C GLN A 76 -5.77 -18.23 -34.58
N VAL A 77 -5.33 -17.01 -34.36
CA VAL A 77 -5.37 -15.94 -35.36
C VAL A 77 -4.43 -16.24 -36.52
N TYR A 78 -3.28 -16.86 -36.21
CA TYR A 78 -2.29 -17.26 -37.18
C TYR A 78 -1.59 -18.55 -36.75
N LYS A 79 -1.69 -19.60 -37.53
CA LYS A 79 -1.01 -20.86 -37.24
C LYS A 79 0.46 -20.84 -37.61
N GLY A 80 0.84 -20.01 -38.59
CA GLY A 80 2.21 -19.91 -39.06
C GLY A 80 2.81 -21.24 -39.48
N PHE A 81 4.11 -21.30 -39.52
CA PHE A 81 4.85 -22.54 -39.78
C PHE A 81 4.90 -23.50 -38.61
N TRP A 82 4.48 -23.07 -37.41
CA TRP A 82 4.38 -23.92 -36.19
C TRP A 82 3.46 -25.12 -36.38
N GLY A 83 2.48 -25.04 -37.28
CA GLY A 83 1.62 -26.16 -37.65
C GLY A 83 2.33 -27.32 -38.37
N LYS A 84 3.61 -27.14 -38.77
CA LYS A 84 4.44 -28.19 -39.32
C LYS A 84 5.08 -29.09 -38.28
N PHE A 85 5.08 -28.70 -36.99
CA PHE A 85 5.76 -29.38 -35.91
C PHE A 85 4.75 -29.90 -34.86
N ASP A 86 4.95 -31.12 -34.42
CA ASP A 86 4.19 -31.68 -33.29
C ASP A 86 4.81 -31.28 -31.98
N GLN A 87 4.33 -30.16 -31.40
CA GLN A 87 4.81 -29.64 -30.09
C GLN A 87 4.49 -30.58 -28.92
N SER A 88 3.66 -31.60 -29.14
CA SER A 88 3.33 -32.59 -28.11
C SER A 88 4.40 -33.65 -27.89
N LYS A 89 5.42 -33.72 -28.75
CA LYS A 89 6.44 -34.80 -28.75
C LYS A 89 7.86 -34.24 -28.92
N ASN A 90 8.50 -33.97 -27.80
CA ASN A 90 9.92 -33.59 -27.71
C ASN A 90 10.36 -32.46 -28.67
N PHE A 91 9.44 -31.56 -29.03
CA PHE A 91 9.82 -30.39 -29.81
C PHE A 91 10.35 -29.29 -28.85
N PRO A 92 11.56 -28.74 -29.10
CA PRO A 92 12.26 -27.93 -28.12
C PRO A 92 11.70 -26.52 -27.87
N GLU A 93 10.73 -26.09 -28.67
CA GLU A 93 10.08 -24.79 -28.54
C GLU A 93 8.57 -24.94 -28.60
N MET A 94 7.88 -24.22 -27.70
CA MET A 94 6.42 -24.22 -27.63
C MET A 94 5.93 -22.80 -27.43
N ALA A 95 4.88 -22.42 -28.15
CA ALA A 95 4.33 -21.08 -28.08
C ALA A 95 2.81 -21.08 -28.25
N GLY A 96 2.16 -20.08 -27.68
CA GLY A 96 0.72 -19.88 -27.81
C GLY A 96 0.17 -18.97 -26.72
N THR A 97 -1.13 -18.68 -26.79
CA THR A 97 -1.79 -17.85 -25.77
C THR A 97 -2.26 -18.64 -24.55
N GLN A 98 -2.40 -19.97 -24.68
CA GLN A 98 -2.90 -20.86 -23.62
C GLN A 98 -2.08 -22.16 -23.57
N LEU A 99 -0.80 -22.03 -23.24
CA LEU A 99 0.15 -23.14 -23.26
C LEU A 99 0.17 -23.88 -21.93
N ARG A 100 0.12 -25.22 -22.01
CA ARG A 100 0.55 -26.15 -20.96
C ARG A 100 1.63 -27.07 -21.50
N ALA A 101 2.64 -27.34 -20.69
CA ALA A 101 3.69 -28.29 -21.01
C ALA A 101 3.80 -29.35 -19.93
N TYR A 102 4.29 -30.54 -20.31
CA TYR A 102 4.57 -31.64 -19.38
C TYR A 102 6.01 -32.10 -19.56
N PHE A 103 6.58 -32.60 -18.48
CA PHE A 103 7.93 -33.15 -18.39
C PHE A 103 7.86 -34.49 -17.68
N ASN A 104 8.18 -35.59 -18.38
CA ASN A 104 8.15 -36.94 -17.83
C ASN A 104 9.53 -37.34 -17.29
N PHE A 105 9.53 -38.05 -16.17
CA PHE A 105 10.74 -38.46 -15.47
C PHE A 105 10.75 -39.96 -15.25
N ASP A 106 11.95 -40.56 -15.37
CA ASP A 106 12.16 -41.93 -14.90
C ASP A 106 12.40 -41.90 -13.37
N VAL A 107 11.51 -42.48 -12.60
CA VAL A 107 11.56 -42.47 -11.15
C VAL A 107 11.37 -43.86 -10.55
N ASN A 108 12.03 -44.13 -9.45
CA ASN A 108 11.75 -45.26 -8.57
C ASN A 108 10.79 -44.84 -7.45
N THR A 109 10.24 -45.82 -6.74
CA THR A 109 9.39 -45.54 -5.58
C THR A 109 10.13 -44.65 -4.57
N ASN A 110 9.49 -43.57 -4.13
CA ASN A 110 10.01 -42.55 -3.23
C ASN A 110 11.15 -41.67 -3.79
N ASP A 111 11.41 -41.69 -5.09
CA ASP A 111 12.31 -40.71 -5.70
C ASP A 111 11.78 -39.29 -5.48
N LYS A 112 12.71 -38.39 -5.19
CA LYS A 112 12.42 -36.96 -5.01
C LYS A 112 12.98 -36.16 -6.17
N ILE A 113 12.11 -35.41 -6.83
CA ILE A 113 12.52 -34.41 -7.82
C ILE A 113 12.36 -33.04 -7.20
N LYS A 114 13.45 -32.30 -7.09
CA LYS A 114 13.45 -30.89 -6.68
C LYS A 114 13.38 -30.01 -7.92
N MET A 115 12.69 -28.89 -7.81
CA MET A 115 12.56 -27.88 -8.84
C MET A 115 12.94 -26.52 -8.25
N LYS A 116 13.70 -25.73 -9.00
CA LYS A 116 13.99 -24.33 -8.67
C LYS A 116 13.47 -23.45 -9.80
N VAL A 117 12.92 -22.30 -9.43
CA VAL A 117 12.36 -21.32 -10.36
C VAL A 117 12.98 -19.96 -10.09
N GLY A 118 13.56 -19.34 -11.10
CA GLY A 118 13.92 -17.92 -11.11
C GLY A 118 12.99 -17.16 -12.01
N ILE A 119 12.73 -15.91 -11.68
CA ILE A 119 11.90 -14.99 -12.48
C ILE A 119 12.67 -13.69 -12.71
N SER A 120 12.32 -12.99 -13.78
CA SER A 120 12.86 -11.66 -14.12
C SER A 120 11.80 -10.86 -14.89
N SER A 121 11.87 -9.54 -14.77
CA SER A 121 11.08 -8.63 -15.61
C SER A 121 11.84 -8.25 -16.91
N VAL A 122 13.10 -8.67 -17.04
CA VAL A 122 14.04 -8.20 -18.08
C VAL A 122 14.26 -9.27 -19.16
N SER A 123 14.71 -10.47 -18.76
CA SER A 123 15.02 -11.53 -19.71
C SER A 123 15.07 -12.93 -19.08
N THR A 124 15.14 -13.97 -19.92
CA THR A 124 15.37 -15.36 -19.49
C THR A 124 16.75 -15.54 -18.85
N GLU A 125 17.76 -14.83 -19.35
CA GLU A 125 19.11 -14.80 -18.79
C GLU A 125 19.12 -14.16 -17.39
N GLY A 126 18.36 -13.07 -17.19
CA GLY A 126 18.13 -12.45 -15.89
C GLY A 126 17.47 -13.42 -14.93
N ALA A 127 16.42 -14.12 -15.36
CA ALA A 127 15.75 -15.14 -14.54
C ALA A 127 16.70 -16.28 -14.12
N LEU A 128 17.55 -16.74 -15.03
CA LEU A 128 18.56 -17.78 -14.74
C LEU A 128 19.66 -17.26 -13.81
N LEU A 129 20.08 -16.00 -13.97
CA LEU A 129 21.04 -15.35 -13.09
C LEU A 129 20.51 -15.24 -11.66
N ASN A 130 19.26 -14.76 -11.50
CA ASN A 130 18.58 -14.67 -10.21
C ASN A 130 18.50 -16.04 -9.53
N LEU A 131 18.06 -17.07 -10.27
CA LEU A 131 17.96 -18.44 -9.76
C LEU A 131 19.29 -18.97 -9.24
N ARG A 132 20.38 -18.77 -9.99
CA ARG A 132 21.72 -19.26 -9.62
C ARG A 132 22.31 -18.51 -8.44
N SER A 133 22.03 -17.22 -8.34
CA SER A 133 22.54 -16.36 -7.27
C SER A 133 21.79 -16.56 -5.96
N GLU A 134 20.46 -16.65 -6.01
CA GLU A 134 19.63 -16.73 -4.81
C GLU A 134 19.51 -18.14 -4.26
N ILE A 135 19.50 -19.19 -5.14
CA ILE A 135 19.39 -20.59 -4.73
C ILE A 135 20.49 -21.41 -5.42
N PRO A 136 21.79 -21.26 -5.04
CA PRO A 136 22.90 -21.92 -5.72
C PRO A 136 22.97 -23.44 -5.47
N HIS A 137 22.30 -23.97 -4.45
CA HIS A 137 22.34 -25.37 -4.05
C HIS A 137 20.97 -26.05 -4.13
N TRP A 138 20.95 -27.41 -4.01
CA TRP A 138 19.74 -28.22 -3.99
C TRP A 138 19.27 -28.64 -2.58
N ASP A 139 19.81 -28.01 -1.53
CA ASP A 139 19.44 -28.27 -0.15
C ASP A 139 18.17 -27.51 0.22
N PHE A 140 17.02 -28.20 0.19
CA PHE A 140 15.72 -27.64 0.50
C PHE A 140 15.60 -27.18 1.96
N GLU A 141 16.12 -27.95 2.91
CA GLU A 141 16.04 -27.61 4.33
C GLU A 141 16.87 -26.36 4.65
N LYS A 142 18.00 -26.19 3.97
CA LYS A 142 18.82 -24.98 4.08
C LYS A 142 18.04 -23.76 3.57
N VAL A 143 17.43 -23.82 2.38
CA VAL A 143 16.60 -22.72 1.82
C VAL A 143 15.47 -22.36 2.78
N LYS A 144 14.78 -23.37 3.34
CA LYS A 144 13.72 -23.16 4.34
C LYS A 144 14.23 -22.46 5.58
N THR A 145 15.37 -22.89 6.12
CA THR A 145 15.98 -22.30 7.32
C THR A 145 16.44 -20.86 7.08
N GLU A 146 17.07 -20.60 5.94
CA GLU A 146 17.48 -19.25 5.53
C GLU A 146 16.27 -18.32 5.35
N GLY A 147 15.20 -18.79 4.70
CA GLY A 147 13.95 -18.05 4.56
C GLY A 147 13.30 -17.72 5.91
N GLN A 148 13.27 -18.69 6.84
CA GLN A 148 12.79 -18.45 8.21
C GLN A 148 13.64 -17.41 8.95
N ALA A 149 14.96 -17.45 8.80
CA ALA A 149 15.85 -16.47 9.43
C ALA A 149 15.62 -15.06 8.88
N LEU A 150 15.46 -14.91 7.56
CA LEU A 150 15.14 -13.62 6.93
C LEU A 150 13.81 -13.05 7.43
N TRP A 151 12.75 -13.86 7.43
CA TRP A 151 11.44 -13.42 7.96
C TRP A 151 11.51 -13.07 9.45
N ASN A 152 12.21 -13.87 10.26
CA ASN A 152 12.38 -13.56 11.68
C ASN A 152 13.12 -12.22 11.87
N SER A 153 14.12 -11.91 11.03
CA SER A 153 14.83 -10.63 11.13
C SER A 153 13.92 -9.42 10.84
N GLU A 154 12.95 -9.56 9.91
CA GLU A 154 11.96 -8.53 9.65
C GLU A 154 10.94 -8.41 10.79
N LEU A 155 10.37 -9.52 11.23
CA LEU A 155 9.35 -9.56 12.29
C LEU A 155 9.87 -9.07 13.64
N GLN A 156 11.15 -9.31 13.96
CA GLN A 156 11.77 -8.92 15.24
C GLN A 156 12.09 -7.43 15.36
N LYS A 157 11.91 -6.63 14.30
CA LYS A 157 12.12 -5.17 14.38
C LYS A 157 11.20 -4.52 15.40
N ILE A 158 10.01 -5.09 15.60
CA ILE A 158 9.10 -4.69 16.67
C ILE A 158 8.74 -5.95 17.48
N GLN A 159 9.16 -5.99 18.74
CA GLN A 159 8.83 -7.08 19.65
C GLN A 159 7.77 -6.60 20.63
N ILE A 160 6.71 -7.38 20.81
CA ILE A 160 5.59 -7.00 21.67
C ILE A 160 5.21 -8.08 22.68
N GLN A 161 4.53 -7.64 23.74
CA GLN A 161 3.74 -8.49 24.63
C GLN A 161 2.29 -7.99 24.66
N THR A 162 1.33 -8.88 24.65
CA THR A 162 -0.10 -8.60 24.64
C THR A 162 -0.80 -9.30 25.81
N LEU A 163 -2.07 -8.98 26.03
CA LEU A 163 -2.93 -9.71 26.97
C LEU A 163 -3.39 -11.04 26.36
N HIS A 164 -3.78 -11.01 25.09
CA HIS A 164 -4.34 -12.14 24.37
C HIS A 164 -3.39 -12.61 23.27
N LYS A 165 -3.41 -13.92 23.01
CA LYS A 165 -2.60 -14.53 21.94
C LYS A 165 -3.07 -14.11 20.56
N GLU A 166 -4.35 -13.83 20.42
CA GLU A 166 -4.98 -13.35 19.20
C GLU A 166 -4.38 -12.02 18.74
N ASP A 167 -4.18 -11.09 19.65
CA ASP A 167 -3.54 -9.79 19.38
C ASP A 167 -2.09 -9.96 18.93
N LEU A 168 -1.37 -10.91 19.52
CA LEU A 168 -0.01 -11.25 19.11
C LEU A 168 0.02 -11.78 17.67
N THR A 169 -0.94 -12.66 17.33
CA THR A 169 -1.08 -13.21 15.97
C THR A 169 -1.38 -12.09 14.99
N ASN A 170 -2.39 -11.26 15.27
CA ASN A 170 -2.76 -10.13 14.41
C ASN A 170 -1.59 -9.18 14.18
N PHE A 171 -0.81 -8.88 15.23
CA PHE A 171 0.31 -7.95 15.15
C PHE A 171 1.42 -8.45 14.21
N TYR A 172 1.86 -9.70 14.38
CA TYR A 172 2.93 -10.25 13.54
C TYR A 172 2.46 -10.56 12.12
N THR A 173 1.18 -10.93 11.94
CA THR A 173 0.56 -11.02 10.62
C THR A 173 0.54 -9.66 9.95
N SER A 174 0.22 -8.60 10.69
CA SER A 174 0.24 -7.23 10.16
C SER A 174 1.66 -6.80 9.74
N ILE A 175 2.71 -7.10 10.52
CA ILE A 175 4.10 -6.83 10.09
C ILE A 175 4.43 -7.62 8.82
N TYR A 176 4.02 -8.88 8.73
CA TYR A 176 4.20 -9.69 7.51
C TYR A 176 3.54 -9.05 6.30
N HIS A 177 2.28 -8.62 6.41
CA HIS A 177 1.53 -7.97 5.34
C HIS A 177 2.22 -6.68 4.85
N THR A 178 2.75 -5.85 5.75
CA THR A 178 3.49 -4.63 5.36
C THR A 178 4.74 -4.91 4.52
N CYS A 179 5.25 -6.14 4.53
CA CYS A 179 6.42 -6.54 3.74
C CYS A 179 6.08 -7.15 2.37
N LEU A 180 4.79 -7.35 2.03
CA LEU A 180 4.38 -7.98 0.78
C LEU A 180 4.36 -7.01 -0.40
N SER A 181 4.00 -5.76 -0.17
CA SER A 181 3.99 -4.69 -1.17
C SER A 181 4.38 -3.35 -0.51
N PRO A 182 5.11 -2.47 -1.22
CA PRO A 182 5.70 -2.61 -2.57
C PRO A 182 6.71 -3.75 -2.71
N THR A 183 6.81 -4.31 -3.93
CA THR A 183 7.58 -5.51 -4.25
C THR A 183 8.91 -5.14 -4.91
N VAL A 184 10.01 -5.83 -4.59
CA VAL A 184 11.29 -5.70 -5.30
C VAL A 184 11.10 -6.01 -6.78
N TYR A 185 11.63 -5.14 -7.63
CA TYR A 185 11.44 -5.21 -9.09
C TYR A 185 12.73 -4.94 -9.86
N ASN A 186 13.81 -5.57 -9.45
CA ASN A 186 15.07 -5.62 -10.19
C ASN A 186 15.70 -7.00 -10.04
N ASP A 187 16.49 -7.40 -11.04
CA ASP A 187 17.32 -8.58 -11.01
C ASP A 187 18.52 -8.40 -10.07
N VAL A 188 19.23 -9.47 -9.72
CA VAL A 188 20.38 -9.43 -8.81
C VAL A 188 21.55 -8.59 -9.33
N ASP A 189 21.61 -8.33 -10.64
CA ASP A 189 22.57 -7.42 -11.27
C ASP A 189 22.07 -5.96 -11.34
N GLY A 190 20.93 -5.66 -10.69
CA GLY A 190 20.30 -4.36 -10.63
C GLY A 190 19.44 -4.00 -11.84
N LYS A 191 19.36 -4.83 -12.89
CA LYS A 191 18.54 -4.52 -14.07
C LYS A 191 17.06 -4.59 -13.75
N TYR A 192 16.29 -3.66 -14.30
CA TYR A 192 14.83 -3.63 -14.23
C TYR A 192 14.22 -3.03 -15.49
N LYS A 193 12.96 -3.33 -15.74
CA LYS A 193 12.19 -2.71 -16.82
C LYS A 193 11.57 -1.41 -16.31
N GLY A 194 11.89 -0.29 -16.95
CA GLY A 194 11.35 1.02 -16.62
C GLY A 194 9.96 1.28 -17.20
N LEU A 195 9.32 2.38 -16.76
CA LEU A 195 8.01 2.82 -17.26
C LEU A 195 8.05 3.09 -18.78
N ASP A 196 9.18 3.58 -19.30
CA ASP A 196 9.46 3.79 -20.72
C ASP A 196 9.67 2.49 -21.51
N GLN A 197 9.47 1.33 -20.87
CA GLN A 197 9.66 -0.02 -21.40
C GLN A 197 11.11 -0.37 -21.75
N ASN A 198 12.09 0.49 -21.44
CA ASN A 198 13.51 0.20 -21.58
C ASN A 198 14.08 -0.53 -20.36
N VAL A 199 15.24 -1.14 -20.53
CA VAL A 199 15.99 -1.75 -19.42
C VAL A 199 16.90 -0.70 -18.80
N HIS A 200 16.78 -0.54 -17.49
CA HIS A 200 17.60 0.34 -16.67
C HIS A 200 18.37 -0.45 -15.63
N VAL A 201 19.29 0.20 -14.92
CA VAL A 201 20.08 -0.40 -13.83
C VAL A 201 19.92 0.43 -12.55
N ALA A 202 19.48 -0.20 -11.49
CA ALA A 202 19.45 0.34 -10.14
C ALA A 202 20.83 0.15 -9.49
N SER A 203 21.70 1.17 -9.59
CA SER A 203 23.12 1.05 -9.18
C SER A 203 23.34 1.20 -7.67
N ASN A 204 22.53 2.03 -6.98
CA ASN A 204 22.74 2.37 -5.58
C ASN A 204 21.45 2.28 -4.75
N PHE A 205 20.41 1.68 -5.28
CA PHE A 205 19.11 1.48 -4.63
C PHE A 205 18.50 0.17 -5.08
N THR A 206 17.54 -0.32 -4.33
CA THR A 206 16.65 -1.41 -4.75
C THR A 206 15.44 -0.80 -5.44
N ASN A 207 15.15 -1.24 -6.68
CA ASN A 207 13.96 -0.77 -7.38
C ASN A 207 12.72 -1.54 -6.95
N TYR A 208 11.64 -0.81 -6.68
CA TYR A 208 10.35 -1.34 -6.22
C TYR A 208 9.25 -1.06 -7.23
N THR A 209 8.19 -1.87 -7.15
CA THR A 209 6.95 -1.72 -7.91
C THR A 209 5.74 -2.02 -7.02
N THR A 210 4.53 -1.82 -7.56
CA THR A 210 3.24 -2.02 -6.88
C THR A 210 3.06 -0.96 -5.80
N PHE A 211 2.94 0.28 -6.27
CA PHE A 211 2.70 1.45 -5.44
C PHE A 211 1.23 1.83 -5.48
N SER A 212 0.48 1.45 -4.45
CA SER A 212 -0.89 1.91 -4.18
C SER A 212 -0.82 3.13 -3.26
N LEU A 213 -0.56 4.30 -3.84
CA LEU A 213 -0.15 5.46 -3.05
C LEU A 213 -1.31 6.17 -2.34
N TRP A 214 -2.54 6.06 -2.87
CA TRP A 214 -3.75 6.54 -2.19
C TRP A 214 -3.94 5.90 -0.81
N ASP A 215 -3.50 4.65 -0.66
CA ASP A 215 -3.59 3.88 0.57
C ASP A 215 -2.36 4.09 1.44
N THR A 216 -1.20 3.72 0.93
CA THR A 216 0.02 3.45 1.69
C THR A 216 0.72 4.68 2.25
N TYR A 217 0.43 5.89 1.73
CA TYR A 217 0.98 7.13 2.28
C TYR A 217 0.55 7.36 3.72
N ARG A 218 -0.64 6.86 4.12
CA ARG A 218 -1.31 7.16 5.39
C ARG A 218 -0.60 6.55 6.60
N ALA A 219 -0.15 5.29 6.50
CA ALA A 219 0.55 4.62 7.61
C ALA A 219 1.73 3.75 7.18
N LEU A 220 1.69 3.05 6.04
CA LEU A 220 2.77 2.13 5.65
C LEU A 220 4.11 2.85 5.50
N HIS A 221 4.18 3.89 4.67
CA HIS A 221 5.40 4.67 4.48
C HIS A 221 5.86 5.42 5.75
N PRO A 222 4.96 6.03 6.56
CA PRO A 222 5.30 6.53 7.89
C PRO A 222 5.90 5.49 8.83
N LEU A 223 5.39 4.24 8.82
CA LEU A 223 5.95 3.14 9.60
C LEU A 223 7.39 2.81 9.12
N PHE A 224 7.59 2.75 7.80
CA PHE A 224 8.90 2.49 7.24
C PHE A 224 9.93 3.60 7.54
N ASN A 225 9.52 4.85 7.69
CA ASN A 225 10.39 5.92 8.17
C ASN A 225 10.91 5.67 9.60
N ILE A 226 10.22 4.86 10.40
CA ILE A 226 10.68 4.45 11.74
C ILE A 226 11.56 3.19 11.67
N ILE A 227 11.07 2.11 11.03
CA ILE A 227 11.70 0.78 11.14
C ILE A 227 12.57 0.38 9.95
N GLN A 228 12.39 1.04 8.79
CA GLN A 228 13.05 0.68 7.52
C GLN A 228 13.33 1.92 6.64
N PRO A 229 13.96 3.00 7.15
CA PRO A 229 14.12 4.26 6.40
C PRO A 229 14.92 4.09 5.12
N LYS A 230 15.92 3.18 5.08
CA LYS A 230 16.65 2.89 3.83
C LYS A 230 15.72 2.29 2.76
N ARG A 231 14.89 1.31 3.13
CA ARG A 231 13.92 0.70 2.20
C ARG A 231 12.94 1.75 1.69
N ASN A 232 12.44 2.64 2.57
CA ASN A 232 11.55 3.72 2.16
C ASN A 232 12.24 4.72 1.21
N ALA A 233 13.50 5.04 1.45
CA ALA A 233 14.29 5.89 0.54
C ALA A 233 14.50 5.23 -0.84
N ASP A 234 14.73 3.91 -0.89
CA ASP A 234 14.83 3.15 -2.13
C ASP A 234 13.47 3.14 -2.90
N MET A 235 12.35 3.05 -2.19
CA MET A 235 11.00 3.18 -2.78
C MET A 235 10.77 4.59 -3.34
N ILE A 236 11.16 5.63 -2.62
CA ILE A 236 11.09 7.01 -3.10
C ILE A 236 11.98 7.20 -4.34
N THR A 237 13.19 6.65 -4.33
CA THR A 237 14.07 6.68 -5.51
C THR A 237 13.41 5.99 -6.70
N SER A 238 12.72 4.86 -6.49
CA SER A 238 11.94 4.19 -7.54
C SER A 238 10.83 5.07 -8.10
N MET A 239 10.14 5.84 -7.25
CA MET A 239 9.14 6.83 -7.68
C MET A 239 9.77 7.97 -8.49
N LEU A 240 10.97 8.42 -8.13
CA LEU A 240 11.70 9.44 -8.89
C LEU A 240 12.18 8.91 -10.25
N MET A 241 12.60 7.65 -10.32
CA MET A 241 12.92 7.00 -11.60
C MET A 241 11.67 6.86 -12.48
N HIS A 242 10.53 6.50 -11.89
CA HIS A 242 9.25 6.50 -12.60
C HIS A 242 8.94 7.88 -13.20
N TYR A 243 9.08 8.96 -12.42
CA TYR A 243 8.93 10.33 -12.91
C TYR A 243 9.86 10.63 -14.10
N GLN A 244 11.13 10.27 -14.02
CA GLN A 244 12.09 10.49 -15.10
C GLN A 244 11.80 9.68 -16.36
N GLN A 245 11.26 8.47 -16.22
CA GLN A 245 10.91 7.55 -17.31
C GLN A 245 9.51 7.81 -17.86
N SER A 246 8.65 8.50 -17.12
CA SER A 246 7.31 8.88 -17.58
C SER A 246 7.38 9.89 -18.71
N ALA A 247 6.62 9.66 -19.77
CA ALA A 247 6.45 10.62 -20.87
C ALA A 247 5.80 11.92 -20.36
N GLU A 248 4.87 11.80 -19.42
CA GLU A 248 4.15 12.91 -18.83
C GLU A 248 4.98 13.67 -17.79
N LYS A 249 6.12 13.13 -17.35
CA LYS A 249 6.89 13.67 -16.21
C LYS A 249 6.00 13.88 -15.00
N MET A 250 5.39 12.78 -14.55
CA MET A 250 4.58 12.67 -13.33
C MET A 250 5.15 11.61 -12.42
N LEU A 251 5.02 11.83 -11.12
CA LEU A 251 5.21 10.81 -10.10
C LEU A 251 4.12 9.72 -10.22
N PRO A 252 4.37 8.49 -9.74
CA PRO A 252 3.37 7.45 -9.81
C PRO A 252 2.11 7.79 -8.99
N ILE A 253 0.98 7.38 -9.51
CA ILE A 253 -0.32 7.36 -8.82
C ILE A 253 -0.58 5.94 -8.32
N TRP A 254 -0.61 4.96 -9.24
CA TRP A 254 -0.73 3.54 -8.96
C TRP A 254 0.15 2.74 -9.93
N SER A 255 1.45 2.75 -9.69
CA SER A 255 2.44 2.09 -10.57
C SER A 255 2.49 0.58 -10.32
N HIS A 256 2.47 -0.21 -11.39
CA HIS A 256 2.40 -1.66 -11.33
C HIS A 256 3.19 -2.32 -12.48
N TYR A 257 4.33 -2.96 -12.16
CA TYR A 257 5.20 -3.66 -13.11
C TYR A 257 5.51 -2.87 -14.38
N ALA A 258 6.18 -1.73 -14.22
CA ALA A 258 6.54 -0.81 -15.32
C ALA A 258 5.33 -0.28 -16.12
N ASN A 259 4.18 -0.16 -15.50
CA ASN A 259 2.99 0.48 -16.04
C ASN A 259 2.37 1.40 -14.99
N GLU A 260 1.82 2.53 -15.43
CA GLU A 260 0.94 3.37 -14.63
C GLU A 260 -0.50 3.02 -15.00
N ASN A 261 -1.33 2.68 -14.03
CA ASN A 261 -2.72 2.31 -14.28
C ASN A 261 -3.73 3.39 -13.89
N TRP A 262 -3.27 4.46 -13.22
CA TRP A 262 -4.09 5.60 -12.83
C TRP A 262 -5.27 5.26 -11.89
N CYS A 263 -5.15 4.17 -11.13
CA CYS A 263 -6.16 3.81 -10.16
C CYS A 263 -6.17 4.81 -9.00
N MET A 264 -7.34 5.13 -8.51
CA MET A 264 -7.60 6.12 -7.47
C MET A 264 -7.24 7.57 -7.86
N ILE A 265 -7.35 8.47 -6.91
CA ILE A 265 -7.20 9.92 -7.08
C ILE A 265 -6.01 10.45 -6.26
N GLY A 266 -5.78 11.74 -6.30
CA GLY A 266 -4.65 12.37 -5.61
C GLY A 266 -3.32 12.18 -6.34
N TYR A 267 -2.26 12.73 -5.79
CA TYR A 267 -0.86 12.50 -6.22
C TYR A 267 0.03 12.22 -5.01
N HIS A 268 -0.39 11.25 -4.21
CA HIS A 268 0.11 10.97 -2.87
C HIS A 268 1.56 10.47 -2.78
N SER A 269 2.24 10.20 -3.90
CA SER A 269 3.71 10.13 -3.93
C SER A 269 4.34 11.35 -3.23
N VAL A 270 3.70 12.51 -3.40
CA VAL A 270 4.11 13.77 -2.77
C VAL A 270 4.09 13.66 -1.26
N SER A 271 3.04 13.09 -0.69
CA SER A 271 2.93 12.87 0.75
C SER A 271 4.01 11.92 1.28
N VAL A 272 4.28 10.81 0.56
CA VAL A 272 5.35 9.86 0.92
C VAL A 272 6.71 10.53 0.96
N ILE A 273 7.03 11.33 -0.06
CA ILE A 273 8.31 12.04 -0.18
C ILE A 273 8.43 13.11 0.91
N ALA A 274 7.37 13.91 1.11
CA ALA A 274 7.33 14.95 2.12
C ALA A 274 7.49 14.37 3.53
N ASP A 275 6.79 13.29 3.84
CA ASP A 275 6.87 12.63 5.15
C ASP A 275 8.29 12.13 5.45
N ALA A 276 8.95 11.53 4.46
CA ALA A 276 10.34 11.09 4.59
C ALA A 276 11.29 12.28 4.84
N MET A 277 11.17 13.36 4.05
CA MET A 277 12.01 14.56 4.21
C MET A 277 11.79 15.22 5.57
N MET A 278 10.55 15.44 5.99
CA MET A 278 10.24 16.09 7.26
C MET A 278 10.73 15.28 8.46
N LYS A 279 10.82 13.96 8.31
CA LYS A 279 11.33 13.03 9.32
C LYS A 279 12.84 12.78 9.22
N GLY A 280 13.55 13.52 8.37
CA GLY A 280 15.00 13.46 8.24
C GLY A 280 15.52 12.27 7.42
N ASN A 281 14.65 11.50 6.77
CA ASN A 281 15.04 10.47 5.81
C ASN A 281 15.24 11.08 4.43
N THR A 282 16.48 11.46 4.11
CA THR A 282 16.85 12.18 2.88
C THR A 282 17.84 11.41 2.00
N ASN A 283 17.86 10.08 2.09
CA ASN A 283 18.76 9.23 1.29
C ASN A 283 18.25 9.08 -0.16
N PHE A 284 17.82 10.18 -0.77
CA PHE A 284 17.40 10.31 -2.17
C PHE A 284 17.66 11.75 -2.64
N ASP A 285 17.54 12.01 -3.95
CA ASP A 285 17.76 13.37 -4.49
C ASP A 285 16.60 14.30 -4.13
N ALA A 286 16.81 15.14 -3.11
CA ALA A 286 15.80 16.07 -2.61
C ALA A 286 15.43 17.17 -3.62
N ASN A 287 16.36 17.60 -4.50
CA ASN A 287 16.06 18.60 -5.52
C ASN A 287 15.17 18.01 -6.62
N LEU A 288 15.52 16.83 -7.11
CA LEU A 288 14.69 16.09 -8.06
C LEU A 288 13.34 15.77 -7.44
N ALA A 289 13.28 15.42 -6.15
CA ALA A 289 12.04 15.13 -5.44
C ALA A 289 11.10 16.33 -5.40
N LEU A 290 11.59 17.52 -5.02
CA LEU A 290 10.76 18.73 -5.03
C LEU A 290 10.34 19.11 -6.45
N GLU A 291 11.24 19.02 -7.44
CA GLU A 291 10.90 19.24 -8.85
C GLU A 291 9.77 18.31 -9.32
N ALA A 292 9.90 17.02 -9.05
CA ALA A 292 8.92 16.00 -9.45
C ALA A 292 7.55 16.22 -8.79
N CYS A 293 7.54 16.59 -7.50
CA CYS A 293 6.30 16.93 -6.77
C CYS A 293 5.60 18.14 -7.38
N VAL A 294 6.33 19.23 -7.60
CA VAL A 294 5.80 20.48 -8.20
C VAL A 294 5.28 20.23 -9.61
N ASN A 295 6.06 19.52 -10.44
CA ASN A 295 5.65 19.20 -11.81
C ASN A 295 4.41 18.32 -11.84
N THR A 296 4.29 17.33 -10.95
CA THR A 296 3.10 16.48 -10.84
C THR A 296 1.87 17.31 -10.46
N ALA A 297 1.98 18.16 -9.44
CA ALA A 297 0.89 19.02 -8.95
C ALA A 297 0.45 20.13 -9.95
N ARG A 298 1.17 20.29 -11.05
CA ARG A 298 0.84 21.27 -12.12
C ARG A 298 0.34 20.59 -13.42
N LYS A 299 0.10 19.26 -13.43
CA LYS A 299 -0.38 18.53 -14.62
C LYS A 299 -1.86 18.75 -14.88
N ARG A 300 -2.17 19.77 -15.64
CA ARG A 300 -3.56 20.25 -15.89
C ARG A 300 -4.50 19.21 -16.51
N PHE A 301 -3.97 18.20 -17.21
CA PHE A 301 -4.78 17.15 -17.83
C PHE A 301 -5.25 16.08 -16.82
N TYR A 302 -4.58 15.98 -15.66
CA TYR A 302 -4.85 14.92 -14.69
C TYR A 302 -6.14 15.23 -13.92
N GLU A 303 -7.11 14.35 -13.96
CA GLU A 303 -8.29 14.18 -13.10
C GLU A 303 -8.92 15.49 -12.55
N GLY A 304 -9.16 16.47 -13.43
CA GLY A 304 -9.74 17.76 -13.05
C GLY A 304 -8.76 18.75 -12.39
N LEU A 305 -7.46 18.41 -12.29
CA LEU A 305 -6.45 19.27 -11.65
C LEU A 305 -6.32 20.63 -12.33
N GLY A 306 -6.54 20.72 -13.65
CA GLY A 306 -6.60 22.02 -14.35
C GLY A 306 -7.67 22.95 -13.81
N TYR A 307 -8.85 22.45 -13.51
CA TYR A 307 -9.92 23.25 -12.88
C TYR A 307 -9.59 23.61 -11.43
N TYR A 308 -9.03 22.67 -10.68
CA TYR A 308 -8.59 22.93 -9.32
C TYR A 308 -7.57 24.08 -9.25
N ILE A 309 -6.60 24.11 -10.16
CA ILE A 309 -5.61 25.19 -10.25
C ILE A 309 -6.27 26.55 -10.55
N ASP A 310 -7.24 26.57 -11.49
CA ASP A 310 -7.86 27.83 -11.96
C ASP A 310 -8.95 28.35 -11.03
N LYS A 311 -9.73 27.44 -10.40
CA LYS A 311 -10.94 27.77 -9.65
C LYS A 311 -10.83 27.55 -8.14
N GLY A 312 -9.78 26.86 -7.69
CA GLY A 312 -9.63 26.42 -6.31
C GLY A 312 -10.52 25.24 -5.92
N PHE A 313 -11.15 24.56 -6.88
CA PHE A 313 -11.91 23.32 -6.67
C PHE A 313 -12.09 22.57 -7.99
N VAL A 314 -12.41 21.28 -7.90
CA VAL A 314 -12.80 20.45 -9.05
C VAL A 314 -14.32 20.55 -9.23
N PRO A 315 -14.85 20.99 -10.39
CA PRO A 315 -16.28 21.00 -10.63
C PRO A 315 -16.83 19.59 -10.93
N GLU A 316 -17.95 19.24 -10.28
CA GLU A 316 -18.57 17.90 -10.43
C GLU A 316 -19.08 17.64 -11.85
N ASP A 317 -19.55 18.65 -12.57
CA ASP A 317 -20.01 18.56 -13.97
C ASP A 317 -18.85 18.47 -14.98
N LYS A 318 -17.60 18.55 -14.54
CA LYS A 318 -16.39 18.43 -15.36
C LYS A 318 -15.56 17.19 -15.03
N SER A 319 -15.51 16.81 -13.76
CA SER A 319 -14.79 15.63 -13.29
C SER A 319 -15.46 15.11 -12.03
N GLY A 320 -15.99 13.90 -12.08
CA GLY A 320 -16.63 13.25 -10.93
C GLY A 320 -15.70 13.06 -9.74
N SER A 321 -16.25 12.64 -8.61
CA SER A 321 -15.53 12.55 -7.33
C SER A 321 -14.88 13.88 -6.92
N SER A 322 -15.52 14.97 -7.26
CA SER A 322 -14.96 16.32 -7.25
C SER A 322 -14.56 16.82 -5.86
N VAL A 323 -15.35 16.45 -4.84
CA VAL A 323 -15.04 16.79 -3.44
C VAL A 323 -13.79 16.05 -2.99
N SER A 324 -13.75 14.73 -3.16
CA SER A 324 -12.58 13.93 -2.81
C SER A 324 -11.31 14.48 -3.45
N LYS A 325 -11.35 14.73 -4.78
CA LYS A 325 -10.21 15.30 -5.52
C LYS A 325 -9.78 16.65 -4.96
N THR A 326 -10.72 17.53 -4.66
CA THR A 326 -10.41 18.88 -4.12
C THR A 326 -9.72 18.78 -2.75
N LEU A 327 -10.21 17.89 -1.88
CA LEU A 327 -9.67 17.71 -0.54
C LEU A 327 -8.26 17.07 -0.58
N GLU A 328 -8.10 16.04 -1.39
CA GLU A 328 -6.83 15.31 -1.48
C GLU A 328 -5.75 16.14 -2.18
N TYR A 329 -6.07 16.88 -3.23
CA TYR A 329 -5.15 17.84 -3.83
C TYR A 329 -4.71 18.93 -2.85
N ALA A 330 -5.62 19.43 -2.00
CA ALA A 330 -5.28 20.42 -0.98
C ALA A 330 -4.30 19.86 0.06
N TYR A 331 -4.46 18.61 0.44
CA TYR A 331 -3.53 17.93 1.34
C TYR A 331 -2.16 17.68 0.68
N ASP A 332 -2.13 17.20 -0.57
CA ASP A 332 -0.89 16.98 -1.31
C ASP A 332 -0.13 18.30 -1.51
N ASP A 333 -0.84 19.39 -1.81
CA ASP A 333 -0.27 20.73 -1.92
C ASP A 333 0.34 21.21 -0.59
N TRP A 334 -0.31 20.92 0.53
CA TRP A 334 0.27 21.19 1.85
C TRP A 334 1.60 20.43 2.05
N CYS A 335 1.68 19.19 1.61
CA CYS A 335 2.92 18.41 1.67
C CYS A 335 4.04 19.07 0.85
N ILE A 336 3.76 19.56 -0.36
CA ILE A 336 4.73 20.32 -1.18
C ILE A 336 5.17 21.59 -0.45
N ALA A 337 4.23 22.31 0.19
CA ALA A 337 4.56 23.51 0.96
C ALA A 337 5.54 23.20 2.11
N GLN A 338 5.37 22.08 2.84
CA GLN A 338 6.32 21.69 3.89
C GLN A 338 7.73 21.43 3.33
N MET A 339 7.84 20.71 2.22
CA MET A 339 9.11 20.47 1.55
C MET A 339 9.77 21.78 1.10
N ALA A 340 9.00 22.64 0.43
CA ALA A 340 9.49 23.93 -0.08
C ALA A 340 9.99 24.82 1.06
N LYS A 341 9.27 24.88 2.19
CA LYS A 341 9.70 25.60 3.39
C LYS A 341 11.04 25.09 3.93
N GLN A 342 11.18 23.77 4.06
CA GLN A 342 12.42 23.14 4.55
C GLN A 342 13.61 23.40 3.61
N MET A 343 13.35 23.49 2.30
CA MET A 343 14.36 23.77 1.27
C MET A 343 14.55 25.26 0.96
N ASN A 344 13.93 26.17 1.71
CA ASN A 344 13.98 27.63 1.52
C ASN A 344 13.53 28.10 0.11
N ARG A 345 12.52 27.40 -0.46
CA ARG A 345 11.93 27.74 -1.76
C ARG A 345 10.64 28.54 -1.55
N GLU A 346 10.81 29.82 -1.27
CA GLU A 346 9.72 30.73 -0.83
C GLU A 346 8.61 30.91 -1.87
N ASP A 347 8.97 30.93 -3.16
CA ASP A 347 8.03 31.01 -4.28
C ASP A 347 7.06 29.82 -4.30
N ILE A 348 7.60 28.60 -4.21
CA ILE A 348 6.85 27.35 -4.17
C ILE A 348 6.05 27.28 -2.86
N TYR A 349 6.66 27.63 -1.73
CA TYR A 349 5.99 27.64 -0.42
C TYR A 349 4.71 28.47 -0.45
N LYS A 350 4.77 29.71 -0.98
CA LYS A 350 3.61 30.60 -1.07
C LYS A 350 2.52 30.05 -1.97
N GLU A 351 2.86 29.56 -3.16
CA GLU A 351 1.90 28.98 -4.09
C GLU A 351 1.14 27.82 -3.45
N PHE A 352 1.88 26.83 -2.95
CA PHE A 352 1.29 25.59 -2.45
C PHE A 352 0.63 25.75 -1.07
N THR A 353 1.07 26.70 -0.25
CA THR A 353 0.33 27.08 0.98
C THR A 353 -1.04 27.66 0.63
N ALA A 354 -1.12 28.55 -0.37
CA ALA A 354 -2.39 29.10 -0.81
C ALA A 354 -3.33 28.00 -1.36
N ARG A 355 -2.80 27.08 -2.16
CA ARG A 355 -3.58 25.98 -2.74
C ARG A 355 -4.05 24.97 -1.68
N SER A 356 -3.29 24.77 -0.61
CA SER A 356 -3.66 23.87 0.49
C SER A 356 -4.91 24.32 1.26
N GLU A 357 -5.35 25.56 1.10
CA GLU A 357 -6.60 26.11 1.67
C GLU A 357 -7.84 25.84 0.80
N ASN A 358 -7.66 25.27 -0.38
CA ASN A 358 -8.74 25.09 -1.37
C ASN A 358 -9.87 24.16 -0.91
N TYR A 359 -9.64 23.29 0.09
CA TYR A 359 -10.69 22.49 0.73
C TYR A 359 -11.87 23.34 1.24
N ARG A 360 -11.65 24.62 1.60
CA ARG A 360 -12.68 25.54 2.06
C ARG A 360 -13.72 25.85 0.99
N ASN A 361 -13.34 25.77 -0.27
CA ASN A 361 -14.21 26.13 -1.40
C ASN A 361 -15.36 25.15 -1.61
N VAL A 362 -15.26 23.94 -1.08
CA VAL A 362 -16.31 22.90 -1.20
C VAL A 362 -17.10 22.70 0.10
N TYR A 363 -16.78 23.43 1.18
CA TYR A 363 -17.56 23.39 2.41
C TYR A 363 -18.84 24.23 2.28
N ASP A 364 -20.00 23.61 2.47
CA ASP A 364 -21.30 24.27 2.51
C ASP A 364 -21.77 24.39 3.97
N ALA A 365 -21.65 25.59 4.51
CA ALA A 365 -22.04 25.89 5.90
C ALA A 365 -23.54 25.71 6.16
N SER A 366 -24.39 25.77 5.11
CA SER A 366 -25.83 25.61 5.25
C SER A 366 -26.27 24.19 5.58
N VAL A 367 -25.43 23.20 5.20
CA VAL A 367 -25.65 21.77 5.48
C VAL A 367 -24.61 21.17 6.42
N GLY A 368 -23.48 21.87 6.65
CA GLY A 368 -22.41 21.45 7.54
C GLY A 368 -21.48 20.35 6.98
N PHE A 369 -21.42 20.20 5.66
CA PHE A 369 -20.64 19.17 4.95
C PHE A 369 -19.86 19.73 3.77
N MET A 370 -18.81 19.02 3.37
CA MET A 370 -18.20 19.22 2.06
C MET A 370 -19.18 18.75 0.98
N ARG A 371 -19.48 19.60 -0.03
CA ARG A 371 -20.55 19.37 -1.01
C ARG A 371 -20.03 19.60 -2.43
N PRO A 372 -20.45 18.79 -3.43
CA PRO A 372 -20.07 19.01 -4.82
C PRO A 372 -20.48 20.38 -5.34
N LYS A 373 -19.56 21.03 -6.06
CA LYS A 373 -19.75 22.31 -6.72
C LYS A 373 -19.74 22.16 -8.24
N LEU A 374 -20.56 22.91 -8.93
CA LEU A 374 -20.61 22.95 -10.39
C LEU A 374 -19.66 24.02 -10.94
N SER A 375 -19.38 23.96 -12.24
CA SER A 375 -18.46 24.90 -12.92
C SER A 375 -18.87 26.37 -12.89
N ASP A 376 -20.16 26.66 -12.64
CA ASP A 376 -20.67 28.01 -12.40
C ASP A 376 -20.46 28.50 -10.94
N GLY A 377 -19.91 27.67 -10.07
CA GLY A 377 -19.64 27.98 -8.67
C GLY A 377 -20.82 27.69 -7.71
N THR A 378 -21.95 27.21 -8.20
CA THR A 378 -23.08 26.81 -7.35
C THR A 378 -22.90 25.41 -6.79
N PHE A 379 -23.44 25.12 -5.60
CA PHE A 379 -23.48 23.76 -5.07
C PHE A 379 -24.52 22.92 -5.82
N LYS A 380 -24.19 21.63 -6.04
CA LYS A 380 -25.11 20.66 -6.64
C LYS A 380 -26.38 20.57 -5.80
N LYS A 381 -27.55 20.73 -6.43
CA LYS A 381 -28.84 20.83 -5.72
C LYS A 381 -29.23 19.51 -5.05
N GLU A 382 -29.13 18.41 -5.81
CA GLU A 382 -29.40 17.07 -5.30
C GLU A 382 -28.21 16.61 -4.49
N PHE A 383 -28.41 16.46 -3.18
CA PHE A 383 -27.34 16.11 -2.25
C PHE A 383 -27.89 15.31 -1.07
N ASP A 384 -27.59 14.02 -1.04
CA ASP A 384 -27.85 13.14 0.08
C ASP A 384 -26.51 12.86 0.80
N VAL A 385 -26.41 13.28 2.06
CA VAL A 385 -25.18 13.17 2.87
C VAL A 385 -24.73 11.73 3.15
N LEU A 386 -25.61 10.76 2.96
CA LEU A 386 -25.34 9.34 3.17
C LEU A 386 -25.11 8.58 1.86
N SER A 387 -25.43 9.15 0.70
CA SER A 387 -25.24 8.48 -0.58
C SER A 387 -23.76 8.36 -0.93
N THR A 388 -23.37 7.16 -1.38
CA THR A 388 -22.04 6.84 -1.90
C THR A 388 -22.00 6.88 -3.43
N HIS A 389 -23.15 6.94 -4.09
CA HIS A 389 -23.27 6.92 -5.53
C HIS A 389 -23.42 8.32 -6.12
N GLN A 390 -22.53 8.69 -7.07
CA GLN A 390 -22.55 9.99 -7.77
C GLN A 390 -22.66 11.22 -6.85
N ALA A 391 -22.12 11.11 -5.64
CA ALA A 391 -22.25 12.12 -4.59
C ALA A 391 -21.06 13.08 -4.49
N GLY A 392 -20.10 13.01 -5.43
CA GLY A 392 -18.90 13.84 -5.43
C GLY A 392 -17.71 13.20 -4.69
N TYR A 393 -17.82 11.95 -4.28
CA TYR A 393 -16.80 11.20 -3.55
C TYR A 393 -16.34 9.99 -4.34
N ILE A 394 -15.07 9.60 -4.18
CA ILE A 394 -14.52 8.43 -4.89
C ILE A 394 -15.04 7.13 -4.26
N GLU A 395 -15.09 7.11 -2.95
CA GLU A 395 -15.60 6.04 -2.11
C GLU A 395 -16.11 6.63 -0.82
N GLY A 396 -17.10 6.01 -0.19
CA GLY A 396 -17.75 6.56 0.99
C GLY A 396 -18.72 7.70 0.67
N ASN A 397 -19.08 8.47 1.68
CA ASN A 397 -20.09 9.51 1.60
C ASN A 397 -19.62 10.82 2.25
N SER A 398 -20.53 11.80 2.37
CA SER A 398 -20.23 13.10 2.93
C SER A 398 -19.74 13.06 4.38
N TRP A 399 -20.26 12.14 5.19
CA TRP A 399 -19.83 11.95 6.57
C TRP A 399 -18.37 11.48 6.68
N ASN A 400 -17.92 10.63 5.76
CA ASN A 400 -16.55 10.13 5.73
C ASN A 400 -15.59 11.20 5.20
N TYR A 401 -15.88 11.75 4.01
CA TYR A 401 -14.96 12.64 3.32
C TYR A 401 -14.93 14.08 3.84
N SER A 402 -16.01 14.60 4.44
CA SER A 402 -15.97 15.96 5.00
C SER A 402 -14.94 16.11 6.14
N LEU A 403 -14.46 15.01 6.67
CA LEU A 403 -13.42 14.96 7.71
C LEU A 403 -11.99 14.87 7.15
N TYR A 404 -11.85 14.76 5.81
CA TYR A 404 -10.55 14.62 5.18
C TYR A 404 -9.85 15.99 5.00
N VAL A 405 -9.44 16.59 6.10
CA VAL A 405 -8.56 17.77 6.18
C VAL A 405 -7.48 17.49 7.24
N PRO A 406 -6.67 16.41 7.07
CA PRO A 406 -5.75 15.97 8.11
C PRO A 406 -4.65 16.98 8.42
N HIS A 407 -4.27 17.81 7.44
CA HIS A 407 -3.23 18.83 7.57
C HIS A 407 -3.66 20.09 8.35
N GLN A 408 -4.98 20.32 8.50
CA GLN A 408 -5.51 21.48 9.20
C GLN A 408 -6.74 21.14 10.08
N PRO A 409 -6.65 20.18 11.01
CA PRO A 409 -7.80 19.72 11.79
C PRO A 409 -8.44 20.83 12.63
N LEU A 410 -7.67 21.75 13.21
CA LEU A 410 -8.22 22.86 13.98
C LEU A 410 -9.02 23.84 13.12
N SER A 411 -8.59 24.04 11.87
CA SER A 411 -9.34 24.87 10.92
C SER A 411 -10.67 24.22 10.54
N LEU A 412 -10.67 22.91 10.26
CA LEU A 412 -11.91 22.15 10.01
C LEU A 412 -12.86 22.22 11.20
N ILE A 413 -12.35 22.03 12.43
CA ILE A 413 -13.12 22.15 13.67
C ILE A 413 -13.82 23.52 13.77
N ASN A 414 -13.09 24.60 13.46
CA ASN A 414 -13.65 25.95 13.49
C ASN A 414 -14.75 26.13 12.44
N MET A 415 -14.55 25.60 11.22
CA MET A 415 -15.55 25.65 10.14
C MET A 415 -16.84 24.89 10.52
N MET A 416 -16.72 23.78 11.23
CA MET A 416 -17.84 22.94 11.69
C MET A 416 -18.46 23.39 13.02
N GLY A 417 -18.23 24.63 13.45
CA GLY A 417 -18.89 25.22 14.63
C GLY A 417 -18.16 25.03 15.96
N GLY A 418 -16.86 24.71 15.90
CA GLY A 418 -15.99 24.61 17.05
C GLY A 418 -15.97 23.22 17.70
N LYS A 419 -15.09 23.04 18.71
CA LYS A 419 -14.74 21.75 19.30
C LYS A 419 -15.94 20.92 19.74
N LYS A 420 -16.91 21.51 20.44
CA LYS A 420 -18.10 20.78 20.93
C LYS A 420 -19.03 20.32 19.81
N ALA A 421 -19.24 21.15 18.77
CA ALA A 421 -20.05 20.77 17.62
C ALA A 421 -19.38 19.66 16.83
N PHE A 422 -18.08 19.79 16.60
CA PHE A 422 -17.28 18.81 15.91
C PHE A 422 -17.22 17.46 16.65
N ALA A 423 -17.02 17.45 17.96
CA ALA A 423 -17.04 16.23 18.75
C ALA A 423 -18.38 15.50 18.69
N ARG A 424 -19.52 16.25 18.71
CA ARG A 424 -20.86 15.65 18.49
C ARG A 424 -21.01 15.08 17.08
N HIS A 425 -20.50 15.75 16.07
CA HIS A 425 -20.53 15.25 14.69
C HIS A 425 -19.75 13.92 14.59
N LEU A 426 -18.55 13.87 15.14
CA LEU A 426 -17.76 12.63 15.17
C LEU A 426 -18.47 11.51 15.97
N ASP A 427 -19.04 11.80 17.13
CA ASP A 427 -19.78 10.81 17.92
C ASP A 427 -20.99 10.27 17.15
N SER A 428 -21.71 11.14 16.44
CA SER A 428 -22.80 10.72 15.54
C SER A 428 -22.31 9.78 14.43
N LEU A 429 -21.15 10.04 13.84
CA LEU A 429 -20.56 9.15 12.83
C LEU A 429 -20.36 7.72 13.36
N PHE A 430 -19.87 7.57 14.60
CA PHE A 430 -19.60 6.27 15.24
C PHE A 430 -20.85 5.59 15.81
N THR A 431 -21.96 6.30 16.00
CA THR A 431 -23.14 5.79 16.72
C THR A 431 -24.41 5.71 15.86
N MET A 432 -24.45 6.37 14.69
CA MET A 432 -25.63 6.32 13.83
C MET A 432 -25.89 4.92 13.28
N GLU A 433 -27.14 4.62 12.98
CA GLU A 433 -27.59 3.44 12.29
C GLU A 433 -27.72 3.75 10.79
N LEU A 434 -26.91 3.10 9.95
CA LEU A 434 -26.93 3.31 8.51
C LEU A 434 -28.01 2.45 7.88
N PRO A 435 -29.03 3.03 7.16
CA PRO A 435 -30.06 2.27 6.47
C PRO A 435 -29.50 1.36 5.39
N ASP A 436 -30.10 0.16 5.25
CA ASP A 436 -29.68 -0.91 4.33
C ASP A 436 -29.49 -0.47 2.88
N LYS A 437 -30.29 0.45 2.40
CA LYS A 437 -30.22 0.95 1.01
C LYS A 437 -28.83 1.52 0.66
N TYR A 438 -28.11 2.10 1.63
CA TYR A 438 -26.79 2.68 1.39
C TYR A 438 -25.67 1.64 1.33
N PHE A 439 -25.87 0.43 1.87
CA PHE A 439 -24.93 -0.67 1.71
C PHE A 439 -24.96 -1.28 0.31
N ALA A 440 -26.09 -1.22 -0.38
CA ALA A 440 -26.24 -1.77 -1.72
C ALA A 440 -25.53 -0.94 -2.80
N GLU A 441 -25.06 0.26 -2.46
CA GLU A 441 -24.39 1.16 -3.39
C GLU A 441 -22.89 0.90 -3.52
N THR A 442 -22.30 0.05 -2.65
CA THR A 442 -20.85 -0.21 -2.63
C THR A 442 -20.58 -1.71 -2.65
N GLU A 443 -19.69 -2.16 -3.52
CA GLU A 443 -19.23 -3.55 -3.59
C GLU A 443 -18.10 -3.85 -2.58
N ASP A 444 -17.38 -2.81 -2.11
CA ASP A 444 -16.14 -2.93 -1.35
C ASP A 444 -16.30 -2.83 0.16
N ILE A 445 -17.48 -2.47 0.66
CA ILE A 445 -17.70 -2.23 2.09
C ILE A 445 -18.64 -3.28 2.68
N SER A 446 -18.07 -4.20 3.45
CA SER A 446 -18.87 -5.16 4.23
C SER A 446 -19.42 -4.52 5.52
N ARG A 447 -20.57 -5.00 6.01
CA ARG A 447 -21.12 -4.58 7.31
C ARG A 447 -20.13 -4.80 8.47
N ASP A 448 -19.29 -5.80 8.36
CA ASP A 448 -18.27 -6.12 9.37
C ASP A 448 -17.15 -5.06 9.44
N GLY A 449 -16.94 -4.27 8.37
CA GLY A 449 -15.98 -3.17 8.29
C GLY A 449 -16.50 -1.82 8.78
N ILE A 450 -17.71 -1.76 9.38
CA ILE A 450 -18.39 -0.50 9.72
C ILE A 450 -18.74 -0.44 11.22
N ILE A 451 -18.57 0.75 11.81
CA ILE A 451 -19.05 1.12 13.15
C ILE A 451 -19.87 2.41 13.00
N GLY A 452 -21.20 2.31 13.12
CA GLY A 452 -22.08 3.43 12.75
C GLY A 452 -22.01 3.69 11.24
N ASN A 453 -21.49 4.87 10.86
CA ASN A 453 -21.10 5.20 9.49
C ASN A 453 -19.58 5.45 9.34
N TYR A 454 -18.81 5.08 10.36
CA TYR A 454 -17.36 5.02 10.27
C TYR A 454 -16.96 3.75 9.52
N VAL A 455 -16.31 3.91 8.39
CA VAL A 455 -15.94 2.82 7.49
C VAL A 455 -14.44 2.55 7.62
N HIS A 456 -14.07 1.57 8.44
CA HIS A 456 -12.66 1.25 8.67
C HIS A 456 -12.01 0.58 7.44
N GLY A 457 -12.77 -0.20 6.71
CA GLY A 457 -12.32 -0.86 5.49
C GLY A 457 -12.09 0.09 4.31
N ASN A 458 -12.19 1.41 4.53
CA ASN A 458 -11.91 2.42 3.53
C ASN A 458 -11.02 3.54 4.10
N GLU A 459 -9.91 3.82 3.45
CA GLU A 459 -8.76 4.57 3.94
C GLU A 459 -9.04 6.03 4.31
N PRO A 460 -9.96 6.79 3.66
CA PRO A 460 -10.30 8.14 4.11
C PRO A 460 -10.74 8.25 5.57
N SER A 461 -11.18 7.14 6.16
CA SER A 461 -11.61 7.07 7.57
C SER A 461 -10.46 6.87 8.56
N HIS A 462 -9.26 6.45 8.12
CA HIS A 462 -8.20 5.94 9.00
C HIS A 462 -7.69 6.94 10.05
N HIS A 463 -7.72 8.25 9.77
CA HIS A 463 -7.31 9.29 10.71
C HIS A 463 -8.46 9.77 11.62
N VAL A 464 -9.72 9.47 11.26
CA VAL A 464 -10.91 10.13 11.81
C VAL A 464 -11.08 9.89 13.31
N ALA A 465 -10.85 8.67 13.81
CA ALA A 465 -10.97 8.38 15.24
C ALA A 465 -9.98 9.20 16.10
N TYR A 466 -8.87 9.65 15.52
CA TYR A 466 -7.86 10.48 16.20
C TYR A 466 -8.24 11.96 16.23
N LEU A 467 -9.20 12.41 15.44
CA LEU A 467 -9.62 13.81 15.39
C LEU A 467 -10.30 14.29 16.68
N PHE A 468 -10.83 13.40 17.51
CA PHE A 468 -11.34 13.75 18.83
C PHE A 468 -10.27 14.39 19.73
N ASN A 469 -8.98 14.03 19.58
CA ASN A 469 -7.89 14.66 20.34
C ASN A 469 -7.80 16.16 20.05
N TYR A 470 -8.04 16.59 18.82
CA TYR A 470 -8.02 18.00 18.41
C TYR A 470 -9.27 18.77 18.88
N ALA A 471 -10.33 18.05 19.26
CA ALA A 471 -11.54 18.60 19.84
C ALA A 471 -11.56 18.58 21.38
N ASP A 472 -10.42 18.30 22.03
CA ASP A 472 -10.25 18.14 23.48
C ASP A 472 -11.04 16.96 24.08
N GLU A 473 -11.35 15.94 23.28
CA GLU A 473 -12.07 14.73 23.70
C GLU A 473 -11.22 13.44 23.55
N PRO A 474 -10.03 13.38 24.17
CA PRO A 474 -9.11 12.25 24.00
C PRO A 474 -9.67 10.91 24.46
N ARG A 475 -10.61 10.93 25.41
CA ARG A 475 -11.29 9.70 25.86
C ARG A 475 -12.13 9.07 24.74
N MET A 476 -12.72 9.89 23.87
CA MET A 476 -13.47 9.41 22.71
C MET A 476 -12.53 8.78 21.67
N THR A 477 -11.35 9.39 21.40
CA THR A 477 -10.28 8.75 20.63
C THR A 477 -9.96 7.37 21.18
N GLN A 478 -9.64 7.27 22.46
CA GLN A 478 -9.18 6.04 23.11
C GLN A 478 -10.25 4.94 23.06
N LYS A 479 -11.50 5.29 23.35
CA LYS A 479 -12.65 4.38 23.25
C LYS A 479 -12.83 3.83 21.83
N ASN A 480 -12.85 4.71 20.85
CA ASN A 480 -13.12 4.32 19.46
C ASN A 480 -11.96 3.53 18.86
N ILE A 481 -10.70 3.90 19.11
CA ILE A 481 -9.53 3.13 18.68
C ILE A 481 -9.56 1.71 19.25
N ARG A 482 -9.86 1.54 20.56
CA ARG A 482 -9.97 0.22 21.16
C ARG A 482 -11.12 -0.61 20.56
N ASN A 483 -12.25 0.04 20.28
CA ASN A 483 -13.38 -0.60 19.62
C ASN A 483 -13.01 -1.07 18.20
N ILE A 484 -12.32 -0.24 17.41
CA ILE A 484 -11.86 -0.59 16.08
C ILE A 484 -10.87 -1.77 16.15
N LEU A 485 -9.84 -1.71 17.00
CA LEU A 485 -8.85 -2.78 17.17
C LEU A 485 -9.51 -4.12 17.49
N ASN A 486 -10.49 -4.12 18.38
CA ASN A 486 -11.17 -5.34 18.82
C ASN A 486 -12.17 -5.89 17.78
N LYS A 487 -12.84 -5.01 17.03
CA LYS A 487 -13.92 -5.41 16.12
C LYS A 487 -13.42 -5.72 14.71
N MET A 488 -12.44 -4.97 14.20
CA MET A 488 -12.05 -4.96 12.79
C MET A 488 -10.84 -5.84 12.47
N TYR A 489 -10.19 -6.42 13.48
CA TYR A 489 -9.01 -7.27 13.33
C TYR A 489 -9.17 -8.58 14.07
N LYS A 490 -9.18 -9.69 13.34
CA LYS A 490 -9.41 -11.05 13.87
C LYS A 490 -8.27 -11.98 13.41
N PRO A 491 -7.90 -13.02 14.20
CA PRO A 491 -6.84 -13.97 13.85
C PRO A 491 -7.36 -15.06 12.90
N SER A 492 -7.94 -14.66 11.78
CA SER A 492 -8.49 -15.57 10.75
C SER A 492 -8.10 -15.09 9.36
N SER A 493 -8.27 -15.95 8.35
CA SER A 493 -7.93 -15.64 6.95
C SER A 493 -8.75 -14.48 6.35
N ASP A 494 -9.91 -14.21 6.90
CA ASP A 494 -10.84 -13.12 6.58
C ASP A 494 -10.88 -12.08 7.72
N GLY A 495 -9.78 -11.91 8.45
CA GLY A 495 -9.72 -11.18 9.70
C GLY A 495 -9.67 -9.66 9.60
N LEU A 496 -9.56 -9.09 8.41
CA LEU A 496 -9.57 -7.63 8.19
C LEU A 496 -10.97 -7.13 7.88
N GLY A 497 -11.31 -5.94 8.35
CA GLY A 497 -12.59 -5.29 8.09
C GLY A 497 -12.71 -4.67 6.69
N GLY A 498 -11.81 -4.96 5.78
CA GLY A 498 -11.71 -4.50 4.39
C GLY A 498 -10.48 -5.09 3.71
N ASN A 499 -10.12 -4.59 2.53
CA ASN A 499 -8.86 -4.96 1.88
C ASN A 499 -7.66 -4.45 2.68
N ASP A 500 -6.53 -5.16 2.62
CA ASP A 500 -5.30 -4.73 3.31
C ASP A 500 -4.61 -3.55 2.60
N ASP A 501 -4.88 -3.39 1.33
CA ASP A 501 -4.39 -2.33 0.43
C ASP A 501 -2.88 -2.08 0.57
N CYS A 502 -2.15 -3.11 0.14
CA CYS A 502 -0.68 -3.10 0.12
C CYS A 502 -0.04 -2.85 1.50
N GLY A 503 -0.67 -3.33 2.57
CA GLY A 503 -0.14 -3.20 3.94
C GLY A 503 -0.65 -1.98 4.70
N GLN A 504 -1.55 -1.18 4.14
CA GLN A 504 -2.04 0.03 4.80
C GLN A 504 -2.92 -0.27 6.03
N MET A 505 -3.90 -1.19 5.91
CA MET A 505 -4.73 -1.64 7.04
C MET A 505 -3.86 -2.24 8.15
N SER A 506 -2.89 -3.05 7.76
CA SER A 506 -1.93 -3.68 8.69
C SER A 506 -1.03 -2.65 9.38
N ALA A 507 -0.55 -1.63 8.66
CA ALA A 507 0.24 -0.55 9.26
C ALA A 507 -0.60 0.31 10.23
N TRP A 508 -1.87 0.54 9.92
CA TRP A 508 -2.81 1.19 10.83
C TRP A 508 -2.94 0.41 12.15
N TYR A 509 -3.11 -0.93 12.05
CA TYR A 509 -3.19 -1.79 13.23
C TYR A 509 -1.92 -1.71 14.07
N ILE A 510 -0.73 -1.79 13.44
CA ILE A 510 0.56 -1.73 14.14
C ILE A 510 0.68 -0.42 14.93
N PHE A 511 0.46 0.73 14.29
CA PHE A 511 0.52 2.01 14.95
C PHE A 511 -0.48 2.13 16.10
N SER A 512 -1.73 1.78 15.83
CA SER A 512 -2.81 1.90 16.82
C SER A 512 -2.62 0.96 18.01
N ALA A 513 -2.11 -0.27 17.78
CA ALA A 513 -1.75 -1.21 18.84
C ALA A 513 -0.58 -0.72 19.69
N LEU A 514 0.37 0.03 19.11
CA LEU A 514 1.45 0.69 19.83
C LEU A 514 0.99 1.95 20.57
N GLY A 515 -0.19 2.50 20.26
CA GLY A 515 -0.83 3.60 20.96
C GLY A 515 -0.66 4.99 20.34
N PHE A 516 -0.25 5.11 19.08
CA PHE A 516 -0.14 6.39 18.37
C PHE A 516 -0.35 6.22 16.85
N TYR A 517 -0.64 7.31 16.12
CA TYR A 517 -0.93 7.26 14.68
C TYR A 517 -0.53 8.58 13.97
N PRO A 518 0.03 8.52 12.74
CA PRO A 518 0.36 9.70 11.93
C PRO A 518 -0.91 10.24 11.25
N VAL A 519 -1.58 11.23 11.85
CA VAL A 519 -2.83 11.81 11.31
C VAL A 519 -2.61 12.50 9.98
N ALA A 520 -1.48 13.19 9.83
CA ALA A 520 -1.10 13.93 8.62
C ALA A 520 0.36 13.62 8.26
N PRO A 521 0.65 12.56 7.48
CA PRO A 521 1.98 12.34 6.92
C PRO A 521 2.50 13.60 6.19
N GLY A 522 3.79 13.87 6.30
CA GLY A 522 4.36 15.19 6.00
C GLY A 522 4.49 16.09 7.23
N SER A 523 3.89 15.68 8.36
CA SER A 523 4.15 16.21 9.71
C SER A 523 5.07 15.25 10.48
N THR A 524 5.79 15.80 11.47
CA THR A 524 6.59 15.00 12.40
C THR A 524 5.79 14.51 13.63
N GLU A 525 4.50 14.71 13.66
CA GLU A 525 3.62 14.46 14.81
C GLU A 525 2.82 13.17 14.65
N TYR A 526 2.61 12.50 15.79
CA TYR A 526 1.73 11.34 15.92
C TYR A 526 0.71 11.62 17.02
N SER A 527 -0.56 11.37 16.73
CA SER A 527 -1.65 11.51 17.70
C SER A 527 -1.74 10.26 18.59
N ILE A 528 -1.84 10.45 19.89
CA ILE A 528 -1.94 9.36 20.88
C ILE A 528 -3.34 8.74 20.87
N GLY A 529 -3.39 7.40 20.87
CA GLY A 529 -4.60 6.59 20.97
C GLY A 529 -4.69 5.83 22.30
N SER A 530 -5.11 4.57 22.23
CA SER A 530 -5.16 3.64 23.37
C SER A 530 -4.37 2.37 23.02
N PRO A 531 -3.18 2.16 23.62
CA PRO A 531 -2.32 1.02 23.27
C PRO A 531 -3.00 -0.31 23.59
N LEU A 532 -2.82 -1.29 22.69
CA LEU A 532 -3.26 -2.67 22.88
C LEU A 532 -2.17 -3.52 23.54
N VAL A 533 -0.91 -3.17 23.31
CA VAL A 533 0.25 -3.90 23.83
C VAL A 533 0.43 -3.70 25.34
N LYS A 534 0.95 -4.71 26.04
CA LYS A 534 1.48 -4.58 27.41
C LYS A 534 2.85 -3.91 27.39
N SER A 535 3.66 -4.29 26.43
CA SER A 535 4.95 -3.69 26.16
C SER A 535 5.32 -3.87 24.69
N ALA A 536 6.14 -2.95 24.18
CA ALA A 536 6.76 -3.07 22.87
C ALA A 536 8.21 -2.57 22.92
N SER A 537 9.03 -3.12 22.02
CA SER A 537 10.42 -2.72 21.81
C SER A 537 10.67 -2.58 20.32
N ILE A 538 10.88 -1.35 19.86
CA ILE A 538 11.16 -1.03 18.47
C ILE A 538 12.67 -0.89 18.31
N GLN A 539 13.26 -1.79 17.49
CA GLN A 539 14.67 -1.73 17.13
C GLN A 539 14.86 -0.70 16.02
N LEU A 540 15.57 0.37 16.32
CA LEU A 540 15.78 1.48 15.40
C LEU A 540 17.04 1.25 14.54
N PRO A 541 17.06 1.70 13.27
CA PRO A 541 18.20 1.54 12.37
C PRO A 541 19.51 2.17 12.87
N ASN A 542 19.43 3.15 13.75
CA ASN A 542 20.58 3.80 14.39
C ASN A 542 21.15 3.00 15.59
N GLY A 543 20.69 1.76 15.82
CA GLY A 543 21.11 0.89 16.91
C GLY A 543 20.47 1.18 18.27
N LYS A 544 19.62 2.21 18.35
CA LYS A 544 18.87 2.52 19.58
C LYS A 544 17.57 1.69 19.64
N THR A 545 16.94 1.71 20.81
CA THR A 545 15.66 1.05 21.03
C THR A 545 14.66 2.06 21.59
N PHE A 546 13.47 2.10 21.02
CA PHE A 546 12.33 2.81 21.60
C PHE A 546 11.41 1.80 22.28
N ARG A 547 11.16 1.98 23.59
CA ARG A 547 10.33 1.09 24.40
C ARG A 547 8.98 1.71 24.68
N ILE A 548 7.96 0.89 24.68
CA ILE A 548 6.61 1.27 25.10
C ILE A 548 6.21 0.34 26.24
N GLU A 549 5.72 0.91 27.33
CA GLU A 549 5.19 0.15 28.45
C GLU A 549 3.77 0.64 28.79
N THR A 550 2.87 -0.30 29.05
CA THR A 550 1.48 0.01 29.39
C THR A 550 1.16 -0.53 30.78
N LYS A 551 1.18 0.36 31.77
CA LYS A 551 0.83 0.04 33.15
C LYS A 551 -0.67 -0.13 33.29
N ASN A 552 -1.09 -1.10 34.12
CA ASN A 552 -2.49 -1.44 34.38
C ASN A 552 -3.28 -1.84 33.10
N GLN A 553 -2.60 -2.42 32.13
CA GLN A 553 -3.25 -2.89 30.89
C GLN A 553 -4.29 -3.98 31.20
N SER A 554 -5.51 -3.79 30.72
CA SER A 554 -6.60 -4.78 30.78
C SER A 554 -7.67 -4.46 29.73
N ASP A 555 -8.61 -5.37 29.51
CA ASP A 555 -9.72 -5.16 28.57
C ASP A 555 -10.64 -4.01 29.00
N LYS A 556 -10.73 -3.74 30.30
CA LYS A 556 -11.55 -2.65 30.87
C LYS A 556 -10.82 -1.31 30.92
N ASN A 557 -9.49 -1.34 31.02
CA ASN A 557 -8.68 -0.14 31.17
C ASN A 557 -8.30 0.41 29.77
N VAL A 558 -9.24 1.07 29.13
CA VAL A 558 -9.06 1.61 27.77
C VAL A 558 -8.60 3.06 27.74
N TYR A 559 -8.71 3.76 28.89
CA TYR A 559 -8.40 5.19 28.97
C TYR A 559 -6.99 5.44 29.49
N VAL A 560 -6.29 6.37 28.85
CA VAL A 560 -4.96 6.82 29.25
C VAL A 560 -5.11 7.91 30.31
N LYS A 561 -4.64 7.65 31.52
CA LYS A 561 -4.68 8.57 32.67
C LYS A 561 -3.47 9.49 32.75
N LYS A 562 -2.33 8.99 32.28
CA LYS A 562 -1.06 9.69 32.29
C LYS A 562 -0.14 9.08 31.27
N ILE A 563 0.69 9.89 30.65
CA ILE A 563 1.75 9.47 29.75
C ILE A 563 3.07 10.04 30.26
N THR A 564 4.13 9.24 30.22
CA THR A 564 5.49 9.76 30.42
C THR A 564 6.40 9.37 29.27
N LEU A 565 7.23 10.30 28.87
CA LEU A 565 8.30 10.10 27.88
C LEU A 565 9.64 10.31 28.61
N ASN A 566 10.48 9.27 28.65
CA ASN A 566 11.77 9.29 29.35
C ASN A 566 11.65 9.76 30.80
N GLY A 567 10.61 9.30 31.52
CA GLY A 567 10.32 9.64 32.90
C GLY A 567 9.65 11.00 33.14
N LYS A 568 9.54 11.86 32.12
CA LYS A 568 8.85 13.16 32.21
C LYS A 568 7.41 13.04 31.74
N VAL A 569 6.49 13.74 32.37
CA VAL A 569 5.09 13.77 31.92
C VAL A 569 5.04 14.39 30.52
N LEU A 570 4.41 13.68 29.58
CA LEU A 570 4.08 14.22 28.27
C LEU A 570 2.80 15.04 28.41
N ASP A 571 2.90 16.32 28.08
CA ASP A 571 1.74 17.20 28.09
C ASP A 571 0.97 17.08 26.77
N GLY A 572 -0.33 16.82 26.87
CA GLY A 572 -1.19 16.60 25.69
C GLY A 572 -1.10 15.17 25.11
N TYR A 573 -1.54 15.05 23.87
CA TYR A 573 -1.73 13.77 23.17
C TYR A 573 -0.98 13.73 21.83
N ILE A 574 0.20 14.37 21.76
CA ILE A 574 1.07 14.39 20.59
C ILE A 574 2.45 13.84 20.94
N LEU A 575 2.92 12.87 20.17
CA LEU A 575 4.27 12.33 20.19
C LEU A 575 5.01 12.79 18.93
N LYS A 576 6.27 13.17 19.02
CA LYS A 576 7.05 13.61 17.87
C LYS A 576 7.91 12.48 17.32
N HIS A 577 8.20 12.54 16.02
CA HIS A 577 9.07 11.56 15.37
C HIS A 577 10.46 11.51 16.01
N GLU A 578 11.03 12.65 16.33
CA GLU A 578 12.34 12.74 17.00
C GLU A 578 12.38 12.02 18.35
N ASP A 579 11.27 12.01 19.10
CA ASP A 579 11.15 11.31 20.38
C ASP A 579 11.28 9.79 20.19
N ILE A 580 10.72 9.27 19.09
CA ILE A 580 10.78 7.84 18.73
C ILE A 580 12.19 7.46 18.28
N VAL A 581 12.73 8.16 17.26
CA VAL A 581 14.00 7.76 16.64
C VAL A 581 15.24 8.08 17.50
N SER A 582 15.07 8.93 18.52
CA SER A 582 16.11 9.16 19.53
C SER A 582 16.28 7.98 20.49
N GLY A 583 15.35 7.03 20.47
CA GLY A 583 15.26 5.96 21.48
C GLY A 583 14.73 6.47 22.81
N GLY A 584 14.50 5.56 23.75
CA GLY A 584 13.96 5.90 25.06
C GLY A 584 12.73 5.10 25.43
N GLU A 585 11.89 5.67 26.29
CA GLU A 585 10.75 4.95 26.87
C GLU A 585 9.49 5.82 26.91
N LEU A 586 8.40 5.31 26.35
CA LEU A 586 7.05 5.87 26.46
C LEU A 586 6.21 4.97 27.39
N VAL A 587 5.70 5.54 28.46
CA VAL A 587 4.90 4.77 29.45
C VAL A 587 3.48 5.30 29.50
N PHE A 588 2.52 4.43 29.23
CA PHE A 588 1.10 4.69 29.40
C PHE A 588 0.62 4.16 30.76
N PHE A 589 -0.15 4.96 31.49
CA PHE A 589 -0.85 4.55 32.70
C PHE A 589 -2.34 4.47 32.39
N MET A 590 -2.90 3.27 32.38
CA MET A 590 -4.27 3.00 31.94
C MET A 590 -5.26 3.00 33.08
N GLY A 591 -6.53 3.24 32.79
CA GLY A 591 -7.66 3.16 33.71
C GLY A 591 -8.99 2.89 33.02
N SER A 592 -10.00 2.52 33.80
CA SER A 592 -11.34 2.17 33.32
C SER A 592 -12.30 3.37 33.17
N GLU A 593 -11.96 4.51 33.80
CA GLU A 593 -12.79 5.74 33.79
C GLU A 593 -11.98 6.95 33.31
#